data_f8a86664b1f279d9353730b491e346f3
#
_entry.id   f8a86664b1f279d9353730b491e346f3
#
_cell.length_a   1.000
_cell.length_b   1.000
_cell.length_c   1.000
_cell.angle_alpha   90.00
_cell.angle_beta   90.00
_cell.angle_gamma   90.00
#
_symmetry.space_group_name_H-M   'P 1'
#
loop_
_entity.id
_entity.type
_entity.pdbx_description
1 polymer ?
#
loop_
_entity_poly.entity_id
_entity_poly.type
_entity_poly.pdbx_seq_one_letter_code
_entity_poly.pdbx_strand_id
1 'polypeptide(L)'
;MTEELTFHLVHTRSEATRRVAHLHVAAMLTERERRNRARREFMREEVKRSSGILLAVGYFVLFRALFVVSLLLLVVDVARAEGACAPPDPGASTLDALDAKAETRMVDISMPIEQDSHSDPPMCAPNVTYTTHSAGSPLLALAFPGLRLDDLPGQDLWAVEHVEMCTHSGTHIDAPWHYSGTMSDGSKPMTIEEVPLSWFTGRGVKLDFRALPDGHVVTAQEIEAALIDIGHTLAPGDVVLMNTAASAARGTTRFINSGVGFGRDATMYLTGKGVRLVGTDAWSWDAPFVHTARRYATTKDASIVWEGHKAGRDAPDCQIEKLANLEKLPATGFTVVAFPVTVKGGSGGWTRAVAILD
;
A
#
# COMPACT_ATOMS: atom_id res chain seq x y z
N MET A 1 8.53 11.81 -38.02
CA MET A 1 9.17 10.50 -37.77
C MET A 1 9.07 9.51 -38.93
N THR A 2 8.08 9.57 -39.79
CA THR A 2 7.95 8.73 -40.99
C THR A 2 8.73 9.28 -42.19
N GLU A 3 8.88 10.59 -42.33
CA GLU A 3 9.63 11.24 -43.42
C GLU A 3 11.13 11.14 -43.25
N GLU A 4 11.67 11.26 -42.04
CA GLU A 4 13.10 11.12 -41.77
C GLU A 4 13.64 9.71 -41.99
N LEU A 5 12.83 8.67 -41.67
CA LEU A 5 13.17 7.27 -41.93
C LEU A 5 13.18 6.96 -43.45
N THR A 6 12.34 7.63 -44.23
CA THR A 6 12.31 7.47 -45.70
C THR A 6 13.53 8.13 -46.37
N PHE A 7 14.01 9.25 -45.83
CA PHE A 7 15.17 9.95 -46.34
C PHE A 7 16.49 9.20 -46.14
N HIS A 8 16.63 8.50 -45.02
CA HIS A 8 17.84 7.69 -44.75
C HIS A 8 17.88 6.39 -45.60
N LEU A 9 16.74 5.85 -46.00
CA LEU A 9 16.63 4.64 -46.84
C LEU A 9 17.08 4.82 -48.29
N VAL A 10 17.05 6.05 -48.81
CA VAL A 10 17.36 6.33 -50.21
C VAL A 10 18.88 6.39 -50.47
N HIS A 11 19.69 6.57 -49.39
CA HIS A 11 21.15 6.81 -49.53
C HIS A 11 22.03 5.60 -49.20
N THR A 12 21.47 4.42 -48.88
CA THR A 12 22.28 3.20 -48.66
C THR A 12 22.66 2.51 -49.95
N ARG A 13 23.95 2.25 -50.17
CA ARG A 13 24.53 1.73 -51.39
C ARG A 13 24.30 0.21 -51.66
N SER A 14 23.78 -0.56 -50.71
CA SER A 14 23.61 -1.99 -50.82
C SER A 14 22.13 -2.38 -51.02
N GLU A 15 21.84 -3.19 -52.05
CA GLU A 15 20.52 -3.68 -52.39
C GLU A 15 19.92 -4.58 -51.27
N ALA A 16 20.78 -5.33 -50.61
CA ALA A 16 20.39 -6.16 -49.45
C ALA A 16 19.91 -5.31 -48.26
N THR A 17 20.57 -4.19 -47.97
CA THR A 17 20.19 -3.25 -46.90
C THR A 17 18.84 -2.61 -47.20
N ARG A 18 18.57 -2.26 -48.45
CA ARG A 18 17.25 -1.72 -48.88
C ARG A 18 16.14 -2.72 -48.70
N ARG A 19 16.35 -4.02 -49.06
CA ARG A 19 15.34 -5.08 -48.86
C ARG A 19 15.02 -5.29 -47.39
N VAL A 20 16.01 -5.34 -46.50
CA VAL A 20 15.79 -5.50 -45.05
C VAL A 20 15.04 -4.28 -44.47
N ALA A 21 15.38 -3.08 -44.92
CA ALA A 21 14.70 -1.88 -44.46
C ALA A 21 13.24 -1.80 -44.97
N HIS A 22 12.98 -2.20 -46.21
CA HIS A 22 11.61 -2.28 -46.73
C HIS A 22 10.75 -3.34 -46.03
N LEU A 23 11.33 -4.50 -45.65
CA LEU A 23 10.66 -5.52 -44.85
C LEU A 23 10.35 -5.00 -43.41
N HIS A 24 11.26 -4.22 -42.84
CA HIS A 24 11.05 -3.65 -41.50
C HIS A 24 9.95 -2.59 -41.47
N VAL A 25 9.93 -1.71 -42.50
CA VAL A 25 8.86 -0.70 -42.64
C VAL A 25 7.52 -1.35 -42.94
N ALA A 26 7.48 -2.38 -43.77
CA ALA A 26 6.25 -3.14 -44.04
C ALA A 26 5.73 -3.84 -42.78
N ALA A 27 6.61 -4.44 -41.97
CA ALA A 27 6.26 -5.04 -40.68
C ALA A 27 5.71 -4.01 -39.67
N MET A 28 6.32 -2.84 -39.60
CA MET A 28 5.83 -1.73 -38.72
C MET A 28 4.46 -1.22 -39.18
N LEU A 29 4.21 -1.11 -40.50
CA LEU A 29 2.92 -0.67 -41.03
C LEU A 29 1.82 -1.71 -40.74
N THR A 30 2.11 -3.00 -40.89
CA THR A 30 1.19 -4.10 -40.57
C THR A 30 0.87 -4.12 -39.05
N GLU A 31 1.84 -3.92 -38.19
CA GLU A 31 1.63 -3.84 -36.76
C GLU A 31 0.81 -2.61 -36.38
N ARG A 32 1.04 -1.47 -37.00
CA ARG A 32 0.23 -0.25 -36.79
C ARG A 32 -1.22 -0.47 -37.21
N GLU A 33 -1.46 -1.17 -38.32
CA GLU A 33 -2.82 -1.52 -38.77
C GLU A 33 -3.52 -2.47 -37.80
N ARG A 34 -2.82 -3.48 -37.29
CA ARG A 34 -3.33 -4.37 -36.21
C ARG A 34 -3.74 -3.60 -34.98
N ARG A 35 -2.89 -2.70 -34.46
CA ARG A 35 -3.20 -1.86 -33.32
C ARG A 35 -4.40 -0.93 -33.57
N ASN A 36 -4.50 -0.35 -34.77
CA ASN A 36 -5.65 0.49 -35.14
C ASN A 36 -6.94 -0.30 -35.26
N ARG A 37 -6.88 -1.56 -35.68
CA ARG A 37 -8.04 -2.46 -35.74
C ARG A 37 -8.49 -2.85 -34.34
N ALA A 38 -7.58 -3.27 -33.46
CA ALA A 38 -7.88 -3.61 -32.09
C ALA A 38 -8.48 -2.41 -31.33
N ARG A 39 -7.96 -1.19 -31.56
CA ARG A 39 -8.53 0.03 -30.97
C ARG A 39 -9.94 0.32 -31.45
N ARG A 40 -10.25 0.08 -32.72
CA ARG A 40 -11.62 0.24 -33.27
C ARG A 40 -12.60 -0.80 -32.73
N GLU A 41 -12.14 -2.03 -32.53
CA GLU A 41 -12.95 -3.09 -31.92
C GLU A 41 -13.22 -2.79 -30.44
N PHE A 42 -12.21 -2.36 -29.70
CA PHE A 42 -12.34 -1.91 -28.31
C PHE A 42 -13.34 -0.76 -28.17
N MET A 43 -13.24 0.27 -29.01
CA MET A 43 -14.18 1.41 -28.98
C MET A 43 -15.61 1.00 -29.34
N ARG A 44 -15.80 0.02 -30.19
CA ARG A 44 -17.15 -0.52 -30.53
C ARG A 44 -17.77 -1.27 -29.36
N GLU A 45 -16.98 -2.02 -28.62
CA GLU A 45 -17.43 -2.71 -27.41
C GLU A 45 -17.75 -1.72 -26.26
N GLU A 46 -16.98 -0.65 -26.13
CA GLU A 46 -17.28 0.41 -25.15
C GLU A 46 -18.57 1.15 -25.47
N VAL A 47 -18.82 1.47 -26.75
CA VAL A 47 -20.09 2.09 -27.17
C VAL A 47 -21.29 1.18 -26.89
N LYS A 48 -21.16 -0.14 -27.10
CA LYS A 48 -22.21 -1.11 -26.76
C LYS A 48 -22.46 -1.19 -25.25
N ARG A 49 -21.38 -1.17 -24.42
CA ARG A 49 -21.50 -1.10 -22.96
C ARG A 49 -22.17 0.18 -22.48
N SER A 50 -21.80 1.31 -23.06
CA SER A 50 -22.40 2.62 -22.72
C SER A 50 -23.90 2.69 -23.05
N SER A 51 -24.34 2.05 -24.14
CA SER A 51 -25.76 1.95 -24.48
C SER A 51 -26.56 1.09 -23.48
N GLY A 52 -25.93 0.03 -22.94
CA GLY A 52 -26.52 -0.77 -21.84
C GLY A 52 -26.63 -0.02 -20.53
N ILE A 53 -25.67 0.86 -20.23
CA ILE A 53 -25.65 1.71 -19.03
C ILE A 53 -26.76 2.77 -19.10
N LEU A 54 -27.04 3.36 -20.27
CA LEU A 54 -28.14 4.34 -20.43
C LEU A 54 -29.52 3.72 -20.16
N LEU A 55 -29.74 2.46 -20.55
CA LEU A 55 -30.97 1.73 -20.23
C LEU A 55 -31.07 1.43 -18.72
N ALA A 56 -29.96 1.06 -18.07
CA ALA A 56 -29.92 0.81 -16.63
C ALA A 56 -30.17 2.09 -15.82
N VAL A 57 -29.63 3.24 -16.26
CA VAL A 57 -29.86 4.55 -15.63
C VAL A 57 -31.34 4.97 -15.72
N GLY A 58 -32.01 4.71 -16.85
CA GLY A 58 -33.46 4.97 -17.01
C GLY A 58 -34.30 4.18 -15.99
N TYR A 59 -33.99 2.91 -15.75
CA TYR A 59 -34.63 2.06 -14.73
C TYR A 59 -34.33 2.55 -13.31
N PHE A 60 -33.12 3.01 -13.06
CA PHE A 60 -32.68 3.50 -11.74
C PHE A 60 -33.36 4.83 -11.35
N VAL A 61 -33.62 5.71 -12.31
CA VAL A 61 -34.34 6.97 -12.11
C VAL A 61 -35.81 6.72 -11.77
N LEU A 62 -36.44 5.74 -12.43
CA LEU A 62 -37.85 5.37 -12.14
C LEU A 62 -38.00 4.72 -10.75
N PHE A 63 -37.05 3.90 -10.34
CA PHE A 63 -37.04 3.27 -9.03
C PHE A 63 -36.80 4.29 -7.89
N ARG A 64 -35.95 5.32 -8.12
CA ARG A 64 -35.73 6.42 -7.17
C ARG A 64 -36.97 7.30 -6.98
N ALA A 65 -37.73 7.56 -8.05
CA ALA A 65 -38.96 8.36 -7.92
C ALA A 65 -40.00 7.65 -7.04
N LEU A 66 -40.13 6.34 -7.14
CA LEU A 66 -41.01 5.54 -6.26
C LEU A 66 -40.52 5.46 -4.82
N PHE A 67 -39.19 5.39 -4.60
CA PHE A 67 -38.59 5.33 -3.28
C PHE A 67 -38.72 6.66 -2.50
N VAL A 68 -38.60 7.79 -3.18
CA VAL A 68 -38.77 9.14 -2.59
C VAL A 68 -40.21 9.36 -2.16
N VAL A 69 -41.19 8.89 -2.91
CA VAL A 69 -42.61 8.98 -2.53
C VAL A 69 -42.92 8.15 -1.29
N SER A 70 -42.34 6.95 -1.17
CA SER A 70 -42.46 6.08 0.02
C SER A 70 -41.79 6.67 1.26
N LEU A 71 -40.63 7.37 1.08
CA LEU A 71 -39.89 8.01 2.17
C LEU A 71 -40.64 9.25 2.70
N LEU A 72 -41.28 10.03 1.80
CA LEU A 72 -42.10 11.20 2.18
C LEU A 72 -43.33 10.80 3.00
N LEU A 73 -43.92 9.64 2.75
CA LEU A 73 -45.03 9.13 3.56
C LEU A 73 -44.59 8.63 4.95
N LEU A 74 -43.34 8.17 5.07
CA LEU A 74 -42.76 7.70 6.36
C LEU A 74 -42.35 8.90 7.25
N VAL A 75 -41.91 10.02 6.68
CA VAL A 75 -41.45 11.21 7.41
C VAL A 75 -42.65 11.96 8.06
N VAL A 76 -43.85 11.84 7.51
CA VAL A 76 -45.05 12.51 8.08
C VAL A 76 -45.52 11.79 9.37
N ASP A 77 -45.23 10.50 9.56
CA ASP A 77 -45.61 9.78 10.79
C ASP A 77 -44.59 9.93 11.93
N VAL A 78 -43.31 10.25 11.62
CA VAL A 78 -42.26 10.47 12.63
C VAL A 78 -42.34 11.84 13.29
N ALA A 79 -42.88 12.86 12.59
CA ALA A 79 -42.99 14.23 13.12
C ALA A 79 -44.06 14.40 14.23
N ARG A 80 -44.76 13.33 14.62
CA ARG A 80 -45.78 13.37 15.70
C ARG A 80 -45.32 12.81 17.05
N ALA A 81 -44.08 12.37 17.17
CA ALA A 81 -43.51 11.75 18.39
C ALA A 81 -42.41 12.57 19.08
N GLU A 82 -42.25 13.83 18.77
CA GLU A 82 -41.29 14.71 19.48
C GLU A 82 -41.87 15.20 20.82
N GLY A 83 -41.86 14.30 21.82
CA GLY A 83 -41.74 14.71 23.21
C GLY A 83 -40.29 15.09 23.48
N ALA A 84 -40.08 16.38 23.81
CA ALA A 84 -38.75 16.94 24.05
C ALA A 84 -37.94 16.15 25.09
N CYS A 85 -36.96 15.41 24.65
CA CYS A 85 -35.85 15.00 25.48
C CYS A 85 -34.71 16.01 25.19
N ALA A 86 -34.44 16.91 26.12
CA ALA A 86 -33.24 17.73 26.06
C ALA A 86 -32.00 16.82 26.00
N PRO A 87 -31.04 17.07 25.12
CA PRO A 87 -29.82 16.27 25.14
C PRO A 87 -29.14 16.43 26.51
N PRO A 88 -28.63 15.34 27.09
CA PRO A 88 -27.84 15.48 28.32
C PRO A 88 -26.62 16.37 27.99
N ASP A 89 -26.34 17.29 28.90
CA ASP A 89 -25.15 18.13 28.86
C ASP A 89 -23.93 17.17 28.75
N PRO A 90 -23.13 17.22 27.68
CA PRO A 90 -21.98 16.37 27.57
C PRO A 90 -20.97 16.86 28.59
N GLY A 91 -20.93 16.19 29.75
CA GLY A 91 -19.86 16.39 30.72
C GLY A 91 -18.53 16.14 30.02
N ALA A 92 -17.90 17.21 29.55
CA ALA A 92 -16.66 17.21 28.78
C ALA A 92 -15.51 16.43 29.47
N SER A 93 -15.63 16.18 30.78
CA SER A 93 -14.56 15.58 31.60
C SER A 93 -14.40 14.05 31.45
N THR A 94 -15.43 13.30 31.05
CA THR A 94 -15.32 11.84 30.98
C THR A 94 -14.81 11.34 29.61
N LEU A 95 -15.20 11.99 28.52
CA LEU A 95 -14.69 11.66 27.19
C LEU A 95 -13.23 12.07 27.06
N ASP A 96 -12.88 13.29 27.48
CA ASP A 96 -11.51 13.79 27.45
C ASP A 96 -10.57 12.92 28.33
N ALA A 97 -11.04 12.42 29.47
CA ALA A 97 -10.25 11.53 30.34
C ALA A 97 -10.12 10.11 29.75
N LEU A 98 -11.13 9.62 29.03
CA LEU A 98 -11.08 8.32 28.34
C LEU A 98 -10.15 8.41 27.12
N ASP A 99 -10.21 9.51 26.38
CA ASP A 99 -9.37 9.76 25.21
C ASP A 99 -7.90 9.92 25.63
N ALA A 100 -7.62 10.71 26.65
CA ALA A 100 -6.26 10.87 27.19
C ALA A 100 -5.67 9.54 27.72
N LYS A 101 -6.48 8.68 28.35
CA LYS A 101 -6.04 7.37 28.82
C LYS A 101 -5.83 6.38 27.66
N ALA A 102 -6.63 6.48 26.61
CA ALA A 102 -6.47 5.67 25.39
C ALA A 102 -5.23 6.11 24.61
N GLU A 103 -5.00 7.43 24.46
CA GLU A 103 -3.84 7.99 23.77
C GLU A 103 -2.52 7.62 24.44
N THR A 104 -2.47 7.57 25.78
CA THR A 104 -1.24 7.18 26.51
C THR A 104 -0.88 5.70 26.35
N ARG A 105 -1.82 4.86 25.91
CA ARG A 105 -1.60 3.44 25.72
C ARG A 105 -1.34 3.05 24.26
N MET A 106 -1.57 3.93 23.31
CA MET A 106 -1.40 3.65 21.89
C MET A 106 -0.22 4.42 21.32
N VAL A 107 0.63 3.71 20.60
CA VAL A 107 1.73 4.31 19.82
C VAL A 107 1.47 4.05 18.36
N ASP A 108 1.29 5.11 17.58
CA ASP A 108 1.24 5.01 16.12
C ASP A 108 2.65 4.69 15.61
N ILE A 109 2.78 3.51 15.02
CA ILE A 109 4.03 3.02 14.46
C ILE A 109 4.04 3.05 12.93
N SER A 110 3.22 3.92 12.34
CA SER A 110 3.15 4.15 10.89
C SER A 110 3.77 5.49 10.50
N MET A 111 4.21 5.59 9.24
CA MET A 111 4.52 6.88 8.63
C MET A 111 3.24 7.49 8.03
N PRO A 112 3.08 8.83 8.06
CA PRO A 112 2.05 9.48 7.25
C PRO A 112 2.33 9.28 5.76
N ILE A 113 1.26 9.22 4.96
CA ILE A 113 1.36 9.32 3.50
C ILE A 113 1.45 10.80 3.17
N GLU A 114 2.55 11.20 2.55
CA GLU A 114 2.81 12.61 2.21
C GLU A 114 3.43 12.74 0.83
N GLN A 115 3.09 13.86 0.18
CA GLN A 115 3.66 14.25 -1.10
C GLN A 115 5.17 14.41 -0.97
N ASP A 116 5.92 13.96 -1.99
CA ASP A 116 7.38 14.10 -2.08
C ASP A 116 8.16 13.51 -0.88
N SER A 117 7.56 12.56 -0.16
CA SER A 117 8.28 11.82 0.86
C SER A 117 9.45 11.06 0.21
N HIS A 118 10.63 11.13 0.80
CA HIS A 118 11.78 10.33 0.34
C HIS A 118 11.70 8.87 0.83
N SER A 119 10.51 8.41 1.20
CA SER A 119 10.27 7.06 1.69
C SER A 119 10.24 6.01 0.60
N ASP A 120 10.00 6.43 -0.64
CA ASP A 120 9.76 5.54 -1.77
C ASP A 120 10.53 6.00 -3.02
N PRO A 121 10.89 5.07 -3.93
CA PRO A 121 11.47 5.44 -5.21
C PRO A 121 10.43 6.20 -6.05
N PRO A 122 10.86 7.06 -6.99
CA PRO A 122 9.96 7.97 -7.72
C PRO A 122 8.75 7.31 -8.39
N MET A 123 8.88 6.04 -8.83
CA MET A 123 7.78 5.31 -9.47
C MET A 123 6.68 4.87 -8.49
N CYS A 124 6.98 4.85 -7.20
CA CYS A 124 6.06 4.45 -6.11
C CYS A 124 5.83 5.59 -5.11
N ALA A 125 6.48 6.74 -5.29
CA ALA A 125 6.28 7.89 -4.41
C ALA A 125 4.81 8.32 -4.44
N PRO A 126 4.20 8.63 -3.28
CA PRO A 126 2.83 9.10 -3.23
C PRO A 126 2.66 10.42 -3.98
N ASN A 127 1.62 10.51 -4.80
CA ASN A 127 1.16 11.74 -5.42
C ASN A 127 -0.22 12.09 -4.83
N VAL A 128 -0.30 13.17 -4.08
CA VAL A 128 -1.51 13.57 -3.34
C VAL A 128 -2.03 14.89 -3.87
N THR A 129 -3.24 14.88 -4.40
CA THR A 129 -3.94 16.10 -4.84
C THR A 129 -5.04 16.43 -3.83
N TYR A 130 -4.99 17.63 -3.27
CA TYR A 130 -5.92 18.10 -2.26
C TYR A 130 -7.00 18.99 -2.88
N THR A 131 -8.27 18.68 -2.61
CA THR A 131 -9.39 19.58 -2.85
C THR A 131 -9.83 20.12 -1.50
N THR A 132 -9.64 21.41 -1.27
CA THR A 132 -9.99 22.08 -0.01
C THR A 132 -11.48 22.43 0.05
N HIS A 133 -11.97 22.73 1.23
CA HIS A 133 -13.36 23.15 1.46
C HIS A 133 -13.79 24.32 0.57
N SER A 134 -12.92 25.32 0.39
CA SER A 134 -13.21 26.52 -0.41
C SER A 134 -13.07 26.32 -1.92
N ALA A 135 -12.38 25.25 -2.36
CA ALA A 135 -12.22 24.97 -3.80
C ALA A 135 -13.53 24.54 -4.46
N GLY A 136 -14.50 24.11 -3.65
CA GLY A 136 -15.74 23.51 -4.14
C GLY A 136 -15.47 22.17 -4.87
N SER A 137 -16.40 21.25 -4.77
CA SER A 137 -16.30 20.02 -5.56
C SER A 137 -17.02 20.21 -6.90
N PRO A 138 -16.41 19.85 -8.05
CA PRO A 138 -17.11 19.75 -9.32
C PRO A 138 -18.38 18.89 -9.24
N LEU A 139 -18.41 17.95 -8.27
CA LEU A 139 -19.59 17.12 -7.97
C LEU A 139 -20.78 17.94 -7.44
N LEU A 140 -20.55 19.10 -6.80
CA LEU A 140 -21.63 19.95 -6.31
C LEU A 140 -22.54 20.39 -7.45
N ALA A 141 -21.97 20.96 -8.50
CA ALA A 141 -22.71 21.42 -9.68
C ALA A 141 -23.42 20.27 -10.41
N LEU A 142 -22.82 19.06 -10.39
CA LEU A 142 -23.39 17.87 -10.99
C LEU A 142 -24.54 17.28 -10.16
N ALA A 143 -24.39 17.25 -8.84
CA ALA A 143 -25.37 16.66 -7.92
C ALA A 143 -26.53 17.62 -7.60
N PHE A 144 -26.27 18.94 -7.58
CA PHE A 144 -27.23 19.97 -7.22
C PHE A 144 -27.17 21.12 -8.24
N PRO A 145 -27.75 20.95 -9.43
CA PRO A 145 -27.71 21.97 -10.47
C PRO A 145 -28.28 23.32 -10.00
N GLY A 146 -27.49 24.39 -10.11
CA GLY A 146 -27.84 25.73 -9.70
C GLY A 146 -27.47 26.10 -8.26
N LEU A 147 -27.08 25.17 -7.42
CA LEU A 147 -26.55 25.43 -6.08
C LEU A 147 -25.12 25.99 -6.19
N ARG A 148 -24.86 27.09 -5.48
CA ARG A 148 -23.56 27.74 -5.40
C ARG A 148 -22.95 27.50 -4.02
N LEU A 149 -21.64 27.56 -3.93
CA LEU A 149 -20.94 27.44 -2.64
C LEU A 149 -21.41 28.47 -1.62
N ASP A 150 -21.67 29.70 -2.10
CA ASP A 150 -22.18 30.81 -1.28
C ASP A 150 -23.57 30.55 -0.68
N ASP A 151 -24.31 29.57 -1.21
CA ASP A 151 -25.65 29.20 -0.71
C ASP A 151 -25.57 28.24 0.47
N LEU A 152 -24.38 27.69 0.74
CA LEU A 152 -24.15 26.71 1.81
C LEU A 152 -23.84 27.40 3.15
N PRO A 153 -24.25 26.81 4.29
CA PRO A 153 -23.78 27.23 5.60
C PRO A 153 -22.27 27.24 5.67
N GLY A 154 -21.67 28.38 6.10
CA GLY A 154 -20.20 28.51 6.17
C GLY A 154 -19.53 28.75 4.82
N GLN A 155 -20.29 28.75 3.71
CA GLN A 155 -19.75 28.94 2.35
C GLN A 155 -18.62 27.96 1.99
N ASP A 156 -18.70 26.74 2.50
CA ASP A 156 -17.73 25.69 2.30
C ASP A 156 -18.39 24.36 1.94
N LEU A 157 -17.55 23.40 1.49
CA LEU A 157 -17.94 22.06 1.13
C LEU A 157 -16.94 21.08 1.76
N TRP A 158 -17.10 19.77 1.52
CA TRP A 158 -16.14 18.76 2.01
C TRP A 158 -14.76 18.91 1.34
N ALA A 159 -13.72 18.63 2.10
CA ALA A 159 -12.40 18.40 1.57
C ALA A 159 -12.26 16.94 1.13
N VAL A 160 -11.43 16.68 0.10
CA VAL A 160 -11.13 15.33 -0.37
C VAL A 160 -9.73 15.29 -0.98
N GLU A 161 -9.04 14.17 -0.78
CA GLU A 161 -7.75 13.89 -1.34
C GLU A 161 -7.85 12.79 -2.41
N HIS A 162 -7.18 13.02 -3.52
CA HIS A 162 -6.93 12.00 -4.52
C HIS A 162 -5.49 11.53 -4.39
N VAL A 163 -5.30 10.21 -4.11
CA VAL A 163 -3.99 9.62 -3.85
C VAL A 163 -3.69 8.60 -4.93
N GLU A 164 -2.54 8.77 -5.59
CA GLU A 164 -1.97 7.82 -6.55
C GLU A 164 -0.64 7.32 -6.00
N MET A 165 -0.52 6.02 -5.72
CA MET A 165 0.69 5.39 -5.19
C MET A 165 0.65 3.86 -5.36
N CYS A 166 1.81 3.20 -5.22
CA CYS A 166 1.89 1.74 -5.17
C CYS A 166 1.32 1.19 -3.85
N THR A 167 0.82 -0.05 -3.84
CA THR A 167 0.40 -0.74 -2.60
C THR A 167 1.55 -0.97 -1.62
N HIS A 168 2.78 -0.82 -2.09
CA HIS A 168 4.02 -0.92 -1.32
C HIS A 168 4.63 0.44 -0.96
N SER A 169 3.88 1.54 -1.05
CA SER A 169 4.31 2.88 -0.64
C SER A 169 3.99 3.16 0.83
N GLY A 170 4.85 3.92 1.52
CA GLY A 170 4.68 4.22 2.95
C GLY A 170 4.63 2.97 3.82
N THR A 171 4.02 3.05 5.02
CA THR A 171 3.85 1.87 5.87
C THR A 171 2.79 0.94 5.29
N HIS A 172 3.20 -0.27 4.94
CA HIS A 172 2.36 -1.27 4.29
C HIS A 172 2.71 -2.69 4.75
N ILE A 173 1.91 -3.66 4.34
CA ILE A 173 2.11 -5.08 4.59
C ILE A 173 2.21 -5.82 3.26
N ASP A 174 3.26 -6.61 3.13
CA ASP A 174 3.44 -7.54 2.03
C ASP A 174 2.75 -8.86 2.32
N ALA A 175 2.06 -9.38 1.30
CA ALA A 175 1.47 -10.71 1.32
C ALA A 175 2.40 -11.73 0.64
N PRO A 176 2.25 -13.03 0.90
CA PRO A 176 3.04 -14.08 0.24
C PRO A 176 3.07 -13.99 -1.30
N TRP A 177 2.00 -13.47 -1.92
CA TRP A 177 1.94 -13.21 -3.36
C TRP A 177 3.00 -12.21 -3.86
N HIS A 178 3.50 -11.33 -2.98
CA HIS A 178 4.58 -10.41 -3.32
C HIS A 178 5.90 -11.14 -3.58
N TYR A 179 6.17 -12.19 -2.85
CA TYR A 179 7.47 -12.87 -2.84
C TYR A 179 7.66 -13.84 -4.00
N SER A 180 6.60 -14.46 -4.48
CA SER A 180 6.67 -15.45 -5.55
C SER A 180 5.30 -15.67 -6.21
N GLY A 181 5.31 -16.06 -7.48
CA GLY A 181 4.11 -16.53 -8.19
C GLY A 181 3.68 -17.95 -7.83
N THR A 182 4.55 -18.72 -7.10
CA THR A 182 4.28 -20.10 -6.70
C THR A 182 5.07 -20.41 -5.42
N MET A 183 4.42 -21.00 -4.42
CA MET A 183 5.06 -21.48 -3.21
C MET A 183 5.98 -22.66 -3.52
N SER A 184 6.90 -23.01 -2.61
CA SER A 184 7.84 -24.12 -2.81
C SER A 184 7.16 -25.48 -2.92
N ASP A 185 5.99 -25.65 -2.33
CA ASP A 185 5.17 -26.86 -2.42
C ASP A 185 4.29 -26.91 -3.69
N GLY A 186 4.40 -25.90 -4.56
CA GLY A 186 3.62 -25.78 -5.79
C GLY A 186 2.26 -25.12 -5.65
N SER A 187 1.84 -24.76 -4.43
CA SER A 187 0.58 -24.08 -4.19
C SER A 187 0.62 -22.61 -4.65
N LYS A 188 -0.56 -21.99 -4.79
CA LYS A 188 -0.70 -20.57 -5.04
C LYS A 188 -0.42 -19.80 -3.75
N PRO A 189 0.46 -18.78 -3.75
CA PRO A 189 0.64 -17.90 -2.59
C PRO A 189 -0.61 -17.03 -2.36
N MET A 190 -0.86 -16.72 -1.07
CA MET A 190 -2.00 -15.87 -0.67
C MET A 190 -1.78 -14.43 -1.13
N THR A 191 -2.84 -13.83 -1.70
CA THR A 191 -2.95 -12.39 -1.90
C THR A 191 -3.38 -11.71 -0.60
N ILE A 192 -3.25 -10.37 -0.50
CA ILE A 192 -3.42 -9.64 0.77
C ILE A 192 -4.81 -9.85 1.40
N GLU A 193 -5.86 -9.97 0.59
CA GLU A 193 -7.22 -10.22 1.08
C GLU A 193 -7.48 -11.69 1.46
N GLU A 194 -6.59 -12.61 1.05
CA GLU A 194 -6.67 -14.04 1.38
C GLU A 194 -5.95 -14.38 2.69
N VAL A 195 -5.07 -13.47 3.20
CA VAL A 195 -4.33 -13.69 4.44
C VAL A 195 -5.28 -13.69 5.65
N PRO A 196 -5.17 -14.68 6.57
CA PRO A 196 -6.00 -14.74 7.76
C PRO A 196 -5.85 -13.49 8.65
N LEU A 197 -6.96 -12.91 9.12
CA LEU A 197 -6.94 -11.71 9.96
C LEU A 197 -6.13 -11.89 11.26
N SER A 198 -6.05 -13.13 11.77
CA SER A 198 -5.27 -13.47 12.96
C SER A 198 -3.75 -13.24 12.80
N TRP A 199 -3.26 -13.09 11.56
CA TRP A 199 -1.84 -12.78 11.34
C TRP A 199 -1.53 -11.31 11.60
N PHE A 200 -2.52 -10.41 11.47
CA PHE A 200 -2.32 -8.96 11.54
C PHE A 200 -2.41 -8.38 12.96
N THR A 201 -2.51 -9.22 13.98
CA THR A 201 -2.50 -8.80 15.38
C THR A 201 -1.88 -9.87 16.25
N GLY A 202 -1.13 -9.45 17.26
CA GLY A 202 -0.48 -10.37 18.19
C GLY A 202 0.40 -9.66 19.20
N ARG A 203 0.95 -10.43 20.13
CA ARG A 203 1.88 -9.95 21.14
C ARG A 203 3.15 -9.42 20.45
N GLY A 204 3.46 -8.15 20.71
CA GLY A 204 4.61 -7.46 20.10
C GLY A 204 5.93 -7.79 20.80
N VAL A 205 6.94 -8.02 19.99
CA VAL A 205 8.34 -8.22 20.41
C VAL A 205 9.21 -7.30 19.58
N LYS A 206 9.88 -6.32 20.18
CA LYS A 206 10.79 -5.41 19.49
C LYS A 206 12.24 -5.78 19.73
N LEU A 207 12.98 -6.01 18.67
CA LEU A 207 14.43 -6.25 18.68
C LEU A 207 15.16 -5.00 18.15
N ASP A 208 16.28 -4.64 18.77
CA ASP A 208 17.03 -3.42 18.47
C ASP A 208 18.34 -3.74 17.74
N PHE A 209 18.41 -3.39 16.47
CA PHE A 209 19.56 -3.56 15.61
C PHE A 209 20.17 -2.24 15.12
N ARG A 210 19.84 -1.12 15.79
CA ARG A 210 20.34 0.23 15.40
C ARG A 210 21.85 0.38 15.46
N ALA A 211 22.53 -0.45 16.26
CA ALA A 211 23.99 -0.42 16.38
C ALA A 211 24.72 -1.08 15.22
N LEU A 212 24.02 -1.86 14.38
CA LEU A 212 24.62 -2.54 13.25
C LEU A 212 24.74 -1.61 12.02
N PRO A 213 25.77 -1.79 11.19
CA PRO A 213 26.01 -0.91 10.04
C PRO A 213 24.96 -1.10 8.93
N ASP A 214 24.76 -0.05 8.13
CA ASP A 214 23.89 -0.10 6.95
C ASP A 214 24.31 -1.24 6.01
N GLY A 215 23.31 -2.03 5.56
CA GLY A 215 23.50 -3.15 4.65
C GLY A 215 23.99 -4.44 5.31
N HIS A 216 24.17 -4.47 6.64
CA HIS A 216 24.37 -5.73 7.37
C HIS A 216 23.16 -6.63 7.17
N VAL A 217 23.38 -7.93 7.02
CA VAL A 217 22.32 -8.94 6.95
C VAL A 217 22.29 -9.69 8.27
N VAL A 218 21.25 -9.44 9.03
CA VAL A 218 21.04 -10.03 10.35
C VAL A 218 20.84 -11.55 10.20
N THR A 219 21.56 -12.30 11.02
CA THR A 219 21.51 -13.76 11.05
C THR A 219 20.50 -14.28 12.09
N ALA A 220 20.14 -15.56 12.00
CA ALA A 220 19.33 -16.24 13.01
C ALA A 220 19.97 -16.19 14.40
N GLN A 221 21.30 -16.32 14.48
CA GLN A 221 22.04 -16.25 15.74
C GLN A 221 21.97 -14.86 16.38
N GLU A 222 22.03 -13.80 15.58
CA GLU A 222 21.88 -12.43 16.09
C GLU A 222 20.45 -12.16 16.61
N ILE A 223 19.43 -12.72 15.94
CA ILE A 223 18.05 -12.66 16.44
C ILE A 223 17.93 -13.44 17.76
N GLU A 224 18.48 -14.64 17.83
CA GLU A 224 18.45 -15.45 19.05
C GLU A 224 19.18 -14.75 20.21
N ALA A 225 20.33 -14.15 19.96
CA ALA A 225 21.05 -13.36 20.95
C ALA A 225 20.21 -12.16 21.44
N ALA A 226 19.58 -11.41 20.53
CA ALA A 226 18.72 -10.30 20.88
C ALA A 226 17.48 -10.73 21.70
N LEU A 227 16.91 -11.90 21.42
CA LEU A 227 15.80 -12.47 22.20
C LEU A 227 16.26 -12.87 23.62
N ILE A 228 17.46 -13.44 23.76
CA ILE A 228 18.06 -13.76 25.06
C ILE A 228 18.29 -12.49 25.87
N ASP A 229 18.83 -11.43 25.25
CA ASP A 229 19.13 -10.14 25.91
C ASP A 229 17.87 -9.49 26.50
N ILE A 230 16.71 -9.62 25.82
CA ILE A 230 15.44 -9.10 26.33
C ILE A 230 14.66 -10.12 27.19
N GLY A 231 15.20 -11.33 27.39
CA GLY A 231 14.56 -12.37 28.21
C GLY A 231 13.27 -12.93 27.60
N HIS A 232 13.13 -12.95 26.27
CA HIS A 232 11.91 -13.38 25.60
C HIS A 232 12.09 -14.70 24.82
N THR A 233 11.06 -15.55 24.91
CA THR A 233 10.94 -16.75 24.10
C THR A 233 9.77 -16.60 23.15
N LEU A 234 10.02 -16.70 21.84
CA LEU A 234 9.00 -16.60 20.81
C LEU A 234 7.95 -17.69 20.93
N ALA A 235 6.70 -17.33 20.73
CA ALA A 235 5.56 -18.23 20.62
C ALA A 235 4.82 -18.00 19.30
N PRO A 236 4.08 -19.01 18.81
CA PRO A 236 3.23 -18.83 17.63
C PRO A 236 2.26 -17.65 17.81
N GLY A 237 2.21 -16.78 16.79
CA GLY A 237 1.38 -15.57 16.81
C GLY A 237 2.04 -14.33 17.41
N ASP A 238 3.30 -14.41 17.88
CA ASP A 238 4.07 -13.21 18.18
C ASP A 238 4.31 -12.40 16.89
N VAL A 239 4.29 -11.07 17.03
CA VAL A 239 4.63 -10.10 15.98
C VAL A 239 5.99 -9.51 16.31
N VAL A 240 6.98 -9.74 15.44
CA VAL A 240 8.36 -9.33 15.73
C VAL A 240 8.71 -8.09 14.92
N LEU A 241 9.05 -7.00 15.64
CA LEU A 241 9.39 -5.70 15.06
C LEU A 241 10.89 -5.42 15.19
N MET A 242 11.52 -5.04 14.09
CA MET A 242 12.95 -4.79 13.98
C MET A 242 13.22 -3.29 13.92
N ASN A 243 13.82 -2.74 14.99
CA ASN A 243 14.22 -1.34 15.05
C ASN A 243 15.65 -1.21 14.53
N THR A 244 15.82 -0.48 13.43
CA THR A 244 17.10 -0.33 12.74
C THR A 244 17.57 1.13 12.73
N ALA A 245 18.77 1.39 12.21
CA ALA A 245 19.27 2.76 12.04
C ALA A 245 18.55 3.53 10.91
N ALA A 246 17.70 2.86 10.10
CA ALA A 246 17.00 3.49 8.98
C ALA A 246 16.01 4.58 9.44
N SER A 247 15.38 4.40 10.61
CA SER A 247 14.45 5.40 11.16
C SER A 247 15.09 6.79 11.31
N ALA A 248 16.37 6.87 11.64
CA ALA A 248 17.11 8.14 11.77
C ALA A 248 17.36 8.83 10.41
N ALA A 249 17.24 8.12 9.30
CA ALA A 249 17.40 8.65 7.94
C ALA A 249 16.06 9.04 7.27
N ARG A 250 14.92 8.80 7.95
CA ARG A 250 13.58 9.11 7.42
C ARG A 250 13.46 10.57 6.99
N GLY A 251 12.72 10.82 5.91
CA GLY A 251 12.56 12.14 5.32
C GLY A 251 13.79 12.63 4.55
N THR A 252 14.79 11.79 4.35
CA THR A 252 15.97 12.08 3.55
C THR A 252 16.17 11.06 2.43
N THR A 253 16.89 11.43 1.38
CA THR A 253 17.25 10.54 0.27
C THR A 253 18.11 9.35 0.67
N ARG A 254 18.63 9.32 1.90
CA ARG A 254 19.40 8.19 2.41
C ARG A 254 18.52 7.06 2.91
N PHE A 255 17.25 7.33 3.25
CA PHE A 255 16.36 6.36 3.91
C PHE A 255 16.32 5.01 3.20
N ILE A 256 16.10 4.99 1.89
CA ILE A 256 16.01 3.76 1.09
C ILE A 256 17.32 2.95 1.03
N ASN A 257 18.43 3.53 1.48
CA ASN A 257 19.76 2.91 1.48
C ASN A 257 20.31 2.69 2.91
N SER A 258 19.51 2.98 3.94
CA SER A 258 19.91 2.90 5.35
C SER A 258 19.31 1.69 6.04
N GLY A 259 19.95 1.27 7.12
CA GLY A 259 19.54 0.17 7.97
C GLY A 259 20.11 -1.18 7.58
N VAL A 260 19.76 -2.17 8.40
CA VAL A 260 20.09 -3.59 8.18
C VAL A 260 18.99 -4.26 7.38
N GLY A 261 19.25 -5.46 6.87
CA GLY A 261 18.22 -6.33 6.32
C GLY A 261 18.18 -7.68 7.04
N PHE A 262 17.12 -8.42 6.81
CA PHE A 262 16.88 -9.74 7.38
C PHE A 262 16.87 -10.75 6.24
N GLY A 263 17.93 -11.55 6.17
CA GLY A 263 18.08 -12.52 5.11
C GLY A 263 17.21 -13.77 5.29
N ARG A 264 17.40 -14.73 4.41
CA ARG A 264 16.67 -16.00 4.44
C ARG A 264 16.76 -16.70 5.79
N ASP A 265 17.97 -16.79 6.37
CA ASP A 265 18.22 -17.49 7.62
C ASP A 265 17.41 -16.88 8.79
N ALA A 266 17.43 -15.56 8.93
CA ALA A 266 16.66 -14.84 9.93
C ALA A 266 15.14 -15.02 9.74
N THR A 267 14.66 -14.91 8.52
CA THR A 267 13.22 -15.06 8.20
C THR A 267 12.74 -16.49 8.48
N MET A 268 13.51 -17.49 8.08
CA MET A 268 13.19 -18.91 8.36
C MET A 268 13.24 -19.25 9.85
N TYR A 269 14.14 -18.64 10.62
CA TYR A 269 14.17 -18.78 12.07
C TYR A 269 12.87 -18.29 12.71
N LEU A 270 12.42 -17.08 12.35
CA LEU A 270 11.19 -16.49 12.88
C LEU A 270 9.94 -17.30 12.50
N THR A 271 9.80 -17.61 11.22
CA THR A 271 8.65 -18.38 10.71
C THR A 271 8.62 -19.80 11.27
N GLY A 272 9.78 -20.41 11.52
CA GLY A 272 9.94 -21.70 12.20
C GLY A 272 9.49 -21.67 13.67
N LYS A 273 9.49 -20.51 14.33
CA LYS A 273 8.92 -20.31 15.68
C LYS A 273 7.41 -20.02 15.66
N GLY A 274 6.79 -19.98 14.48
CA GLY A 274 5.35 -19.70 14.32
C GLY A 274 5.01 -18.22 14.19
N VAL A 275 6.00 -17.35 14.04
CA VAL A 275 5.78 -15.93 13.69
C VAL A 275 5.23 -15.86 12.26
N ARG A 276 4.17 -15.08 12.07
CA ARG A 276 3.49 -14.89 10.78
C ARG A 276 3.46 -13.44 10.33
N LEU A 277 3.78 -12.52 11.22
CA LEU A 277 3.92 -11.10 10.91
C LEU A 277 5.23 -10.60 11.50
N VAL A 278 6.07 -10.07 10.64
CA VAL A 278 7.30 -9.38 11.02
C VAL A 278 7.23 -7.94 10.55
N GLY A 279 8.05 -7.06 11.10
CA GLY A 279 8.05 -5.66 10.66
C GLY A 279 9.41 -5.00 10.85
N THR A 280 9.70 -4.02 9.99
CA THR A 280 10.93 -3.21 10.05
C THR A 280 10.62 -1.73 9.86
N ASP A 281 11.42 -0.87 10.45
CA ASP A 281 11.43 0.57 10.20
C ASP A 281 12.30 0.97 8.99
N ALA A 282 12.95 -0.01 8.36
CA ALA A 282 13.69 0.17 7.11
C ALA A 282 12.76 0.23 5.89
N TRP A 283 13.32 0.64 4.76
CA TRP A 283 12.60 0.72 3.49
C TRP A 283 12.15 -0.65 2.97
N SER A 284 12.93 -1.70 3.25
CA SER A 284 12.64 -3.08 2.87
C SER A 284 13.03 -4.03 3.99
N TRP A 285 12.43 -5.23 4.01
CA TRP A 285 12.80 -6.32 4.89
C TRP A 285 14.22 -6.83 4.59
N ASP A 286 14.57 -6.96 3.32
CA ASP A 286 15.94 -7.28 2.90
C ASP A 286 16.90 -6.10 3.07
N ALA A 287 18.19 -6.40 3.10
CA ALA A 287 19.22 -5.37 3.11
C ALA A 287 19.05 -4.41 1.90
N PRO A 288 19.28 -3.11 2.09
CA PRO A 288 19.09 -2.12 1.02
C PRO A 288 19.81 -2.53 -0.26
N PHE A 289 19.16 -2.36 -1.40
CA PHE A 289 19.62 -2.85 -2.71
C PHE A 289 21.02 -2.41 -3.08
N VAL A 290 21.43 -1.20 -2.69
CA VAL A 290 22.78 -0.70 -2.95
C VAL A 290 23.87 -1.57 -2.33
N HIS A 291 23.63 -2.12 -1.15
CA HIS A 291 24.56 -3.01 -0.44
C HIS A 291 24.52 -4.42 -1.02
N THR A 292 23.34 -4.94 -1.30
CA THR A 292 23.16 -6.25 -1.94
C THR A 292 23.75 -6.27 -3.34
N ALA A 293 23.58 -5.20 -4.14
CA ALA A 293 24.19 -5.07 -5.46
C ALA A 293 25.72 -5.10 -5.42
N ARG A 294 26.34 -4.44 -4.43
CA ARG A 294 27.81 -4.50 -4.24
C ARG A 294 28.27 -5.92 -3.91
N ARG A 295 27.58 -6.62 -3.02
CA ARG A 295 27.90 -8.03 -2.70
C ARG A 295 27.74 -8.92 -3.93
N TYR A 296 26.64 -8.79 -4.66
CA TYR A 296 26.40 -9.54 -5.90
C TYR A 296 27.47 -9.25 -6.97
N ALA A 297 27.89 -7.99 -7.12
CA ALA A 297 28.94 -7.65 -8.07
C ALA A 297 30.26 -8.41 -7.82
N THR A 298 30.54 -8.73 -6.55
CA THR A 298 31.75 -9.46 -6.12
C THR A 298 31.55 -10.97 -6.16
N THR A 299 30.44 -11.46 -5.61
CA THR A 299 30.21 -12.90 -5.40
C THR A 299 29.59 -13.59 -6.61
N LYS A 300 28.82 -12.85 -7.44
CA LYS A 300 27.94 -13.37 -8.51
C LYS A 300 26.89 -14.37 -7.99
N ASP A 301 26.68 -14.41 -6.69
CA ASP A 301 25.68 -15.26 -6.06
C ASP A 301 24.31 -14.57 -6.13
N ALA A 302 23.42 -15.06 -6.98
CA ALA A 302 22.08 -14.54 -7.14
C ALA A 302 21.15 -14.90 -5.97
N SER A 303 21.51 -15.86 -5.11
CA SER A 303 20.69 -16.30 -3.98
C SER A 303 20.53 -15.20 -2.90
N ILE A 304 21.48 -14.26 -2.82
CA ILE A 304 21.45 -13.13 -1.89
C ILE A 304 20.48 -12.03 -2.30
N VAL A 305 19.93 -12.11 -3.52
CA VAL A 305 19.02 -11.07 -4.04
C VAL A 305 17.61 -11.35 -3.53
N TRP A 306 17.12 -10.44 -2.65
CA TRP A 306 15.79 -10.53 -2.12
C TRP A 306 15.54 -11.81 -1.31
N GLU A 307 16.56 -12.24 -0.58
CA GLU A 307 16.61 -13.54 0.09
C GLU A 307 15.63 -13.66 1.26
N GLY A 308 15.39 -12.55 1.98
CA GLY A 308 14.44 -12.48 3.09
C GLY A 308 12.99 -12.59 2.61
N HIS A 309 12.60 -11.86 1.58
CA HIS A 309 11.28 -12.01 0.95
C HIS A 309 11.10 -13.41 0.35
N LYS A 310 12.11 -13.90 -0.36
CA LYS A 310 12.04 -15.22 -0.98
C LYS A 310 11.96 -16.38 0.04
N ALA A 311 12.36 -16.17 1.28
CA ALA A 311 12.12 -17.14 2.36
C ALA A 311 10.62 -17.38 2.59
N GLY A 312 9.78 -16.35 2.43
CA GLY A 312 8.32 -16.44 2.52
C GLY A 312 7.68 -17.36 1.46
N ARG A 313 8.42 -17.73 0.41
CA ARG A 313 8.01 -18.77 -0.53
C ARG A 313 8.00 -20.16 0.10
N ASP A 314 8.90 -20.42 1.04
CA ASP A 314 9.06 -21.72 1.70
C ASP A 314 8.23 -21.82 2.98
N ALA A 315 8.12 -20.71 3.70
CA ALA A 315 7.33 -20.59 4.92
C ALA A 315 6.54 -19.25 4.88
N PRO A 316 5.24 -19.27 4.56
CA PRO A 316 4.49 -18.05 4.32
C PRO A 316 4.42 -17.18 5.58
N ASP A 317 4.74 -15.91 5.40
CA ASP A 317 4.69 -14.82 6.37
C ASP A 317 4.19 -13.54 5.70
N CYS A 318 3.89 -12.52 6.50
CA CYS A 318 3.65 -11.15 6.07
C CYS A 318 4.74 -10.25 6.64
N GLN A 319 5.14 -9.22 5.89
CA GLN A 319 6.20 -8.30 6.27
C GLN A 319 5.65 -6.87 6.28
N ILE A 320 5.78 -6.16 7.41
CA ILE A 320 5.47 -4.73 7.50
C ILE A 320 6.75 -3.97 7.20
N GLU A 321 6.72 -3.10 6.23
CA GLU A 321 7.85 -2.24 5.90
C GLU A 321 7.57 -0.78 6.27
N LYS A 322 8.65 -0.03 6.49
CA LYS A 322 8.61 1.41 6.76
C LYS A 322 7.78 1.77 7.99
N LEU A 323 7.95 0.99 9.06
CA LEU A 323 7.42 1.34 10.37
C LEU A 323 8.07 2.62 10.92
N ALA A 324 7.42 3.23 11.89
CA ALA A 324 7.85 4.44 12.56
C ALA A 324 7.86 4.27 14.08
N ASN A 325 8.54 5.17 14.79
CA ASN A 325 8.43 5.30 16.25
C ASN A 325 8.74 4.03 17.05
N LEU A 326 9.44 3.05 16.48
CA LEU A 326 9.78 1.80 17.17
C LEU A 326 10.68 2.06 18.39
N GLU A 327 11.44 3.15 18.37
CA GLU A 327 12.28 3.59 19.52
C GLU A 327 11.45 3.96 20.76
N LYS A 328 10.14 4.26 20.58
CA LYS A 328 9.23 4.59 21.69
C LYS A 328 8.66 3.35 22.37
N LEU A 329 8.80 2.17 21.77
CA LEU A 329 8.27 0.93 22.32
C LEU A 329 9.23 0.28 23.31
N PRO A 330 8.72 -0.36 24.38
CA PRO A 330 9.50 -1.32 25.14
C PRO A 330 9.89 -2.54 24.28
N ALA A 331 10.76 -3.41 24.76
CA ALA A 331 11.10 -4.64 24.05
C ALA A 331 9.92 -5.62 23.94
N THR A 332 9.08 -5.65 24.98
CA THR A 332 7.85 -6.48 25.11
C THR A 332 6.80 -5.73 25.93
N GLY A 333 5.61 -6.29 26.14
CA GLY A 333 4.55 -5.64 26.93
C GLY A 333 3.68 -4.71 26.09
N PHE A 334 3.42 -5.13 24.86
CA PHE A 334 2.48 -4.45 23.97
C PHE A 334 1.86 -5.42 22.96
N THR A 335 0.72 -5.05 22.42
CA THR A 335 0.05 -5.75 21.34
C THR A 335 0.17 -4.94 20.05
N VAL A 336 0.55 -5.58 18.95
CA VAL A 336 0.56 -4.98 17.60
C VAL A 336 -0.78 -5.22 16.92
N VAL A 337 -1.30 -4.19 16.28
CA VAL A 337 -2.48 -4.23 15.40
C VAL A 337 -2.11 -3.53 14.09
N ALA A 338 -2.19 -4.26 12.97
CA ALA A 338 -1.75 -3.77 11.67
C ALA A 338 -2.59 -4.38 10.53
N PHE A 339 -3.89 -4.07 10.47
CA PHE A 339 -4.75 -4.59 9.41
C PHE A 339 -4.52 -3.83 8.10
N PRO A 340 -4.15 -4.51 7.00
CA PRO A 340 -3.94 -3.86 5.71
C PRO A 340 -5.25 -3.49 5.03
N VAL A 341 -5.22 -2.44 4.20
CA VAL A 341 -6.25 -2.21 3.20
C VAL A 341 -6.20 -3.34 2.18
N THR A 342 -7.35 -3.97 1.94
CA THR A 342 -7.45 -5.12 1.03
C THR A 342 -7.66 -4.67 -0.41
N VAL A 343 -6.65 -4.91 -1.24
CA VAL A 343 -6.76 -4.79 -2.70
C VAL A 343 -6.97 -6.18 -3.27
N LYS A 344 -8.07 -6.41 -3.96
CA LYS A 344 -8.40 -7.74 -4.50
C LYS A 344 -7.32 -8.21 -5.48
N GLY A 345 -6.74 -9.38 -5.21
CA GLY A 345 -5.61 -9.92 -5.98
C GLY A 345 -4.30 -9.18 -5.72
N GLY A 346 -4.25 -8.36 -4.66
CA GLY A 346 -3.10 -7.51 -4.36
C GLY A 346 -1.95 -8.27 -3.70
N SER A 347 -0.73 -7.79 -3.97
CA SER A 347 0.51 -8.30 -3.40
C SER A 347 0.83 -7.69 -2.02
N GLY A 348 0.15 -6.60 -1.65
CA GLY A 348 0.29 -5.90 -0.39
C GLY A 348 -0.79 -4.86 -0.20
N GLY A 349 -0.81 -4.22 0.96
CA GLY A 349 -1.77 -3.18 1.29
C GLY A 349 -1.27 -2.23 2.38
N TRP A 350 -1.63 -0.96 2.24
CA TRP A 350 -1.28 0.07 3.24
C TRP A 350 -1.92 -0.23 4.57
N THR A 351 -1.22 0.08 5.65
CA THR A 351 -1.74 -0.12 7.00
C THR A 351 -1.42 1.08 7.89
N ARG A 352 -2.30 1.36 8.83
CA ARG A 352 -1.95 2.12 10.02
C ARG A 352 -1.65 1.14 11.14
N ALA A 353 -0.36 0.86 11.33
CA ALA A 353 0.10 -0.04 12.37
C ALA A 353 0.15 0.68 13.72
N VAL A 354 -0.37 0.05 14.76
CA VAL A 354 -0.46 0.60 16.11
C VAL A 354 0.09 -0.42 17.10
N ALA A 355 0.87 0.05 18.05
CA ALA A 355 1.24 -0.71 19.24
C ALA A 355 0.36 -0.25 20.42
N ILE A 356 -0.31 -1.17 21.07
CA ILE A 356 -1.13 -0.94 22.28
C ILE A 356 -0.32 -1.43 23.46
N LEU A 357 0.10 -0.53 24.34
CA LEU A 357 0.89 -0.84 25.54
C LEU A 357 -0.02 -1.51 26.60
N ASP A 358 0.53 -2.52 27.29
CA ASP A 358 -0.18 -3.27 28.34
C ASP A 358 -0.51 -2.43 29.59
#